data_b7b10fbb7050ae089a63f020a08fd7b2
#
_entry.id   b7b10fbb7050ae089a63f020a08fd7b2
#
_cell.length_a   1.000
_cell.length_b   1.000
_cell.length_c   1.000
_cell.angle_alpha   90.00
_cell.angle_beta   90.00
_cell.angle_gamma   90.00
#
_symmetry.space_group_name_H-M   'P 1'
#
loop_
_entity.id
_entity.type
_entity.pdbx_description
1 polymer ?
#
loop_
_entity_poly.entity_id
_entity_poly.type
_entity_poly.pdbx_seq_one_letter_code
_entity_poly.pdbx_strand_id
1 'polypeptide(L)'
;MTKIKKTSVLLSCLMLAVLVGLLAYIDGSASSYIVRITRLCAINIVLALSMNLVQGFTGIFSLGHAGFMAIGAYSVALLTIPVAKKETLFMLEPLIAPFNTLTLPFGVALIIGGVLAAGIAFLIGLPCLRLRGDYLAIATLGFSEIIRILITNAQSLTNGAQGLKSIPKTADIWWCYGIALLVIVFIALLISSSYGRALKAIREDEIAAESMGISLLGHKMLAFMISAFLAGVGGGLYASYIGTIGPDVFQISRTYDILMIVVMGGMGSITGSVVAAFLVTIGQEWLRVLDGPLPFLSFWPENGVSGMRMVVFSVLLLIVILFFRNGLFGHREVTWSSIGSRLSALAGHRPAKEVREHE
;
A
#
# COMPACT_ATOMS: atom_id res chain seq x y z
N MET A 1 -28.79 -4.13 22.06
CA MET A 1 -27.89 -3.76 20.96
C MET A 1 -27.20 -2.40 21.09
N THR A 2 -27.71 -1.43 21.81
CA THR A 2 -27.16 -0.06 21.92
C THR A 2 -25.92 0.08 22.83
N LYS A 3 -25.79 -0.68 23.92
CA LYS A 3 -24.64 -0.62 24.85
C LYS A 3 -23.36 -1.18 24.23
N ILE A 4 -23.42 -2.28 23.48
CA ILE A 4 -22.25 -2.92 22.84
C ILE A 4 -21.67 -2.02 21.73
N LYS A 5 -22.54 -1.31 20.98
CA LYS A 5 -22.09 -0.32 19.99
C LYS A 5 -21.35 0.88 20.63
N LYS A 6 -21.83 1.37 21.78
CA LYS A 6 -21.21 2.50 22.48
C LYS A 6 -19.82 2.14 23.03
N THR A 7 -19.67 0.97 23.63
CA THR A 7 -18.36 0.50 24.13
C THR A 7 -17.35 0.26 23.03
N SER A 8 -17.75 -0.27 21.85
CA SER A 8 -16.84 -0.46 20.73
C SER A 8 -16.39 0.87 20.11
N VAL A 9 -17.26 1.87 20.03
CA VAL A 9 -16.91 3.23 19.57
C VAL A 9 -15.95 3.89 20.54
N LEU A 10 -16.20 3.80 21.83
CA LEU A 10 -15.34 4.39 22.87
C LEU A 10 -13.93 3.76 22.85
N LEU A 11 -13.84 2.43 22.69
CA LEU A 11 -12.57 1.72 22.54
C LEU A 11 -11.83 2.11 21.27
N SER A 12 -12.52 2.31 20.14
CA SER A 12 -11.92 2.79 18.90
C SER A 12 -11.39 4.22 19.03
N CYS A 13 -12.14 5.12 19.70
CA CYS A 13 -11.68 6.47 19.97
C CYS A 13 -10.45 6.48 20.91
N LEU A 14 -10.45 5.62 21.93
CA LEU A 14 -9.32 5.50 22.87
C LEU A 14 -8.07 4.97 22.13
N MET A 15 -8.22 3.95 21.28
CA MET A 15 -7.13 3.43 20.46
C MET A 15 -6.56 4.49 19.51
N LEU A 16 -7.44 5.29 18.91
CA LEU A 16 -7.04 6.41 18.06
C LEU A 16 -6.31 7.49 18.84
N ALA A 17 -6.78 7.84 20.04
CA ALA A 17 -6.10 8.80 20.92
C ALA A 17 -4.70 8.31 21.36
N VAL A 18 -4.58 7.02 21.69
CA VAL A 18 -3.29 6.39 22.02
C VAL A 18 -2.35 6.43 20.81
N LEU A 19 -2.85 6.12 19.60
CA LEU A 19 -2.06 6.18 18.37
C LEU A 19 -1.57 7.60 18.09
N VAL A 20 -2.45 8.61 18.19
CA VAL A 20 -2.08 10.03 18.04
C VAL A 20 -1.05 10.46 19.08
N GLY A 21 -1.23 10.07 20.34
CA GLY A 21 -0.26 10.37 21.41
C GLY A 21 1.10 9.74 21.18
N LEU A 22 1.11 8.47 20.70
CA LEU A 22 2.35 7.76 20.37
C LEU A 22 3.05 8.40 19.17
N LEU A 23 2.30 8.82 18.14
CA LEU A 23 2.86 9.52 16.97
C LEU A 23 3.44 10.88 17.36
N ALA A 24 2.75 11.65 18.23
CA ALA A 24 3.24 12.92 18.74
C ALA A 24 4.53 12.74 19.57
N TYR A 25 4.59 11.69 20.39
CA TYR A 25 5.80 11.35 21.15
C TYR A 25 6.96 10.97 20.22
N ILE A 26 6.72 10.18 19.18
CA ILE A 26 7.73 9.78 18.19
C ILE A 26 8.22 11.01 17.40
N ASP A 27 7.33 11.89 16.98
CA ASP A 27 7.69 13.09 16.21
C ASP A 27 8.54 14.07 17.04
N GLY A 28 8.26 14.20 18.36
CA GLY A 28 8.95 15.12 19.24
C GLY A 28 10.23 14.59 19.91
N SER A 29 10.32 13.28 20.17
CA SER A 29 11.36 12.71 21.04
C SER A 29 12.20 11.62 20.39
N ALA A 30 11.76 11.03 19.26
CA ALA A 30 12.49 9.93 18.64
C ALA A 30 13.60 10.40 17.69
N SER A 31 14.57 9.53 17.46
CA SER A 31 15.62 9.78 16.47
C SER A 31 15.03 9.93 15.07
N SER A 32 15.67 10.71 14.21
CA SER A 32 15.28 10.91 12.80
C SER A 32 15.15 9.58 12.04
N TYR A 33 15.87 8.56 12.47
CA TYR A 33 15.80 7.21 11.90
C TYR A 33 14.46 6.54 12.21
N ILE A 34 14.00 6.59 13.45
CA ILE A 34 12.71 6.02 13.88
C ILE A 34 11.56 6.74 13.18
N VAL A 35 11.58 8.08 13.14
CA VAL A 35 10.59 8.89 12.42
C VAL A 35 10.52 8.49 10.95
N ARG A 36 11.66 8.25 10.32
CA ARG A 36 11.76 7.81 8.93
C ARG A 36 11.09 6.45 8.70
N ILE A 37 11.38 5.46 9.54
CA ILE A 37 10.76 4.12 9.45
C ILE A 37 9.26 4.21 9.68
N THR A 38 8.83 4.97 10.67
CA THR A 38 7.42 5.17 11.00
C THR A 38 6.64 5.75 9.83
N ARG A 39 7.17 6.75 9.13
CA ARG A 39 6.56 7.29 7.89
C ARG A 39 6.48 6.23 6.79
N LEU A 40 7.54 5.45 6.60
CA LEU A 40 7.57 4.38 5.60
C LEU A 40 6.52 3.29 5.89
N CYS A 41 6.30 2.94 7.17
CA CYS A 41 5.23 2.03 7.57
C CYS A 41 3.85 2.55 7.13
N ALA A 42 3.56 3.82 7.36
CA ALA A 42 2.29 4.42 6.95
C ALA A 42 2.09 4.40 5.43
N ILE A 43 3.13 4.72 4.65
CA ILE A 43 3.09 4.65 3.18
C ILE A 43 2.83 3.21 2.71
N ASN A 44 3.53 2.24 3.30
CA ASN A 44 3.34 0.83 2.97
C ASN A 44 1.95 0.30 3.37
N ILE A 45 1.32 0.84 4.43
CA ILE A 45 -0.09 0.54 4.76
C ILE A 45 -1.01 0.98 3.62
N VAL A 46 -0.85 2.20 3.11
CA VAL A 46 -1.67 2.71 1.99
C VAL A 46 -1.50 1.82 0.76
N LEU A 47 -0.25 1.49 0.40
CA LEU A 47 0.06 0.66 -0.76
C LEU A 47 -0.44 -0.79 -0.60
N ALA A 48 -0.26 -1.38 0.58
CA ALA A 48 -0.73 -2.74 0.85
C ALA A 48 -2.26 -2.82 0.82
N LEU A 49 -2.97 -1.87 1.42
CA LEU A 49 -4.42 -1.84 1.42
C LEU A 49 -4.98 -1.61 0.01
N SER A 50 -4.34 -0.75 -0.80
CA SER A 50 -4.73 -0.55 -2.20
C SER A 50 -4.59 -1.83 -3.01
N MET A 51 -3.50 -2.58 -2.84
CA MET A 51 -3.28 -3.86 -3.51
C MET A 51 -4.21 -4.96 -2.98
N ASN A 52 -4.44 -5.01 -1.66
CA ASN A 52 -5.33 -5.96 -1.03
C ASN A 52 -6.79 -5.79 -1.50
N LEU A 53 -7.22 -4.58 -1.88
CA LEU A 53 -8.54 -4.35 -2.46
C LEU A 53 -8.75 -5.16 -3.74
N VAL A 54 -7.78 -5.18 -4.64
CA VAL A 54 -7.85 -5.89 -5.92
C VAL A 54 -7.57 -7.37 -5.74
N GLN A 55 -6.48 -7.73 -5.07
CA GLN A 55 -6.07 -9.14 -4.97
C GLN A 55 -6.82 -9.88 -3.87
N GLY A 56 -6.96 -9.28 -2.70
CA GLY A 56 -7.53 -9.94 -1.54
C GLY A 56 -9.05 -9.95 -1.51
N PHE A 57 -9.69 -8.81 -1.80
CA PHE A 57 -11.14 -8.69 -1.71
C PHE A 57 -11.87 -8.99 -3.02
N THR A 58 -11.23 -8.72 -4.18
CA THR A 58 -11.86 -8.93 -5.50
C THR A 58 -11.36 -10.21 -6.19
N GLY A 59 -10.22 -10.77 -5.74
CA GLY A 59 -9.65 -11.97 -6.33
C GLY A 59 -8.94 -11.75 -7.67
N ILE A 60 -8.67 -10.51 -8.04
CA ILE A 60 -7.99 -10.15 -9.29
C ILE A 60 -6.48 -10.13 -9.05
N PHE A 61 -5.75 -11.06 -9.61
CA PHE A 61 -4.29 -11.07 -9.50
C PHE A 61 -3.67 -10.09 -10.50
N SER A 62 -3.16 -8.95 -9.99
CA SER A 62 -2.56 -7.88 -10.78
C SER A 62 -1.15 -7.57 -10.30
N LEU A 63 -0.20 -7.43 -11.23
CA LEU A 63 1.19 -7.07 -10.98
C LEU A 63 1.54 -5.64 -11.45
N GLY A 64 0.53 -4.86 -11.82
CA GLY A 64 0.70 -3.49 -12.35
C GLY A 64 0.85 -2.38 -11.30
N HIS A 65 0.93 -2.72 -10.03
CA HIS A 65 0.82 -1.75 -8.92
C HIS A 65 1.91 -0.69 -8.90
N ALA A 66 3.17 -1.08 -9.21
CA ALA A 66 4.31 -0.16 -9.29
C ALA A 66 4.13 0.91 -10.39
N GLY A 67 3.47 0.57 -11.51
CA GLY A 67 3.17 1.53 -12.57
C GLY A 67 2.22 2.64 -12.11
N PHE A 68 1.14 2.29 -11.41
CA PHE A 68 0.20 3.29 -10.86
C PHE A 68 0.85 4.13 -9.76
N MET A 69 1.69 3.51 -8.92
CA MET A 69 2.51 4.20 -7.94
C MET A 69 3.45 5.21 -8.62
N ALA A 70 4.08 4.85 -9.73
CA ALA A 70 4.96 5.73 -10.50
C ALA A 70 4.22 6.96 -11.05
N ILE A 71 3.03 6.75 -11.66
CA ILE A 71 2.20 7.85 -12.18
C ILE A 71 1.91 8.86 -11.08
N GLY A 72 1.45 8.39 -9.91
CA GLY A 72 1.16 9.26 -8.78
C GLY A 72 2.40 9.98 -8.26
N ALA A 73 3.53 9.27 -8.11
CA ALA A 73 4.78 9.82 -7.63
C ALA A 73 5.31 10.95 -8.53
N TYR A 74 5.37 10.72 -9.84
CA TYR A 74 5.84 11.72 -10.79
C TYR A 74 4.88 12.90 -10.93
N SER A 75 3.57 12.66 -10.92
CA SER A 75 2.57 13.72 -10.97
C SER A 75 2.67 14.64 -9.74
N VAL A 76 2.76 14.07 -8.55
CA VAL A 76 2.92 14.85 -7.32
C VAL A 76 4.24 15.59 -7.28
N ALA A 77 5.34 14.96 -7.70
CA ALA A 77 6.65 15.59 -7.78
C ALA A 77 6.63 16.81 -8.70
N LEU A 78 6.10 16.67 -9.93
CA LEU A 78 5.99 17.76 -10.90
C LEU A 78 5.16 18.93 -10.38
N LEU A 79 4.07 18.64 -9.66
CA LEU A 79 3.16 19.66 -9.16
C LEU A 79 3.64 20.34 -7.87
N THR A 80 4.58 19.72 -7.12
CA THR A 80 5.06 20.25 -5.83
C THR A 80 6.44 20.89 -5.91
N ILE A 81 7.27 20.56 -6.89
CA ILE A 81 8.61 21.17 -7.04
C ILE A 81 8.46 22.67 -7.32
N PRO A 82 9.17 23.55 -6.58
CA PRO A 82 9.16 25.01 -6.82
C PRO A 82 9.66 25.37 -8.21
N VAL A 83 9.05 26.38 -8.84
CA VAL A 83 9.37 26.84 -10.21
C VAL A 83 10.87 27.11 -10.38
N ALA A 84 11.50 27.83 -9.45
CA ALA A 84 12.92 28.14 -9.51
C ALA A 84 13.84 26.90 -9.55
N LYS A 85 13.40 25.76 -9.02
CA LYS A 85 14.15 24.50 -9.07
C LYS A 85 13.87 23.70 -10.34
N LYS A 86 12.71 23.90 -10.98
CA LYS A 86 12.36 23.21 -12.22
C LYS A 86 13.32 23.59 -13.36
N GLU A 87 13.67 24.86 -13.49
CA GLU A 87 14.60 25.35 -14.50
C GLU A 87 16.00 24.70 -14.37
N THR A 88 16.46 24.49 -13.13
CA THR A 88 17.75 23.85 -12.88
C THR A 88 17.73 22.31 -13.03
N LEU A 89 16.56 21.70 -12.89
CA LEU A 89 16.40 20.24 -13.04
C LEU A 89 16.31 19.81 -14.51
N PHE A 90 15.61 20.60 -15.34
CA PHE A 90 15.35 20.31 -16.75
C PHE A 90 16.37 21.04 -17.67
N MET A 91 17.67 20.72 -17.47
CA MET A 91 18.74 21.36 -18.27
C MET A 91 18.84 20.81 -19.69
N LEU A 92 18.47 19.53 -19.91
CA LEU A 92 18.60 18.88 -21.22
C LEU A 92 17.46 19.26 -22.16
N GLU A 93 16.22 19.20 -21.66
CA GLU A 93 15.03 19.58 -22.39
C GLU A 93 14.12 20.41 -21.47
N PRO A 94 13.64 21.58 -21.93
CA PRO A 94 12.76 22.41 -21.10
C PRO A 94 11.45 21.70 -20.80
N LEU A 95 10.96 21.88 -19.56
CA LEU A 95 9.69 21.31 -19.12
C LEU A 95 8.53 21.88 -19.96
N ILE A 96 7.64 20.99 -20.41
CA ILE A 96 6.47 21.35 -21.21
C ILE A 96 5.55 22.29 -20.42
N ALA A 97 5.08 23.38 -21.07
CA ALA A 97 4.02 24.22 -20.52
C ALA A 97 2.70 23.40 -20.39
N PRO A 98 1.93 23.53 -19.32
CA PRO A 98 1.97 24.54 -18.25
C PRO A 98 2.75 24.14 -17.00
N PHE A 99 3.38 22.96 -16.95
CA PHE A 99 4.02 22.40 -15.75
C PHE A 99 5.24 23.20 -15.26
N ASN A 100 5.87 24.00 -16.13
CA ASN A 100 7.00 24.85 -15.76
C ASN A 100 6.61 25.98 -14.77
N THR A 101 5.38 26.47 -14.82
CA THR A 101 4.92 27.60 -13.97
C THR A 101 3.99 27.16 -12.83
N LEU A 102 3.46 25.93 -12.89
CA LEU A 102 2.43 25.46 -11.97
C LEU A 102 3.05 24.83 -10.72
N THR A 103 2.75 25.38 -9.56
CA THR A 103 3.03 24.73 -8.25
C THR A 103 1.75 24.67 -7.45
N LEU A 104 1.46 23.49 -6.88
CA LEU A 104 0.24 23.24 -6.13
C LEU A 104 0.55 22.80 -4.69
N PRO A 105 -0.36 23.07 -3.75
CA PRO A 105 -0.27 22.53 -2.40
C PRO A 105 -0.23 21.01 -2.42
N PHE A 106 0.53 20.40 -1.52
CA PHE A 106 0.77 18.96 -1.48
C PHE A 106 -0.50 18.11 -1.48
N GLY A 107 -1.51 18.47 -0.68
CA GLY A 107 -2.79 17.74 -0.63
C GLY A 107 -3.54 17.71 -1.97
N VAL A 108 -3.55 18.85 -2.71
CA VAL A 108 -4.16 18.92 -4.03
C VAL A 108 -3.38 18.10 -5.05
N ALA A 109 -2.05 18.19 -5.01
CA ALA A 109 -1.17 17.38 -5.86
C ALA A 109 -1.39 15.88 -5.66
N LEU A 110 -1.57 15.42 -4.41
CA LEU A 110 -1.87 14.01 -4.09
C LEU A 110 -3.19 13.55 -4.73
N ILE A 111 -4.24 14.35 -4.64
CA ILE A 111 -5.55 14.03 -5.25
C ILE A 111 -5.41 13.95 -6.77
N ILE A 112 -4.74 14.91 -7.39
CA ILE A 112 -4.52 14.93 -8.85
C ILE A 112 -3.70 13.71 -9.27
N GLY A 113 -2.61 13.39 -8.56
CA GLY A 113 -1.79 12.20 -8.83
C GLY A 113 -2.59 10.89 -8.73
N GLY A 114 -3.46 10.78 -7.71
CA GLY A 114 -4.38 9.65 -7.57
C GLY A 114 -5.41 9.57 -8.71
N VAL A 115 -6.02 10.69 -9.09
CA VAL A 115 -6.99 10.75 -10.20
C VAL A 115 -6.34 10.38 -11.53
N LEU A 116 -5.13 10.87 -11.81
CA LEU A 116 -4.37 10.49 -13.00
C LEU A 116 -4.05 9.00 -13.03
N ALA A 117 -3.63 8.43 -11.91
CA ALA A 117 -3.39 6.99 -11.80
C ALA A 117 -4.68 6.19 -12.04
N ALA A 118 -5.83 6.63 -11.49
CA ALA A 118 -7.13 6.00 -11.73
C ALA A 118 -7.60 6.13 -13.18
N GLY A 119 -7.36 7.27 -13.83
CA GLY A 119 -7.69 7.50 -15.25
C GLY A 119 -6.90 6.57 -16.18
N ILE A 120 -5.59 6.42 -15.92
CA ILE A 120 -4.75 5.48 -16.69
C ILE A 120 -5.16 4.03 -16.37
N ALA A 121 -5.51 3.72 -15.11
CA ALA A 121 -6.03 2.41 -14.73
C ALA A 121 -7.35 2.08 -15.45
N PHE A 122 -8.22 3.07 -15.68
CA PHE A 122 -9.43 2.87 -16.47
C PHE A 122 -9.10 2.49 -17.91
N LEU A 123 -8.18 3.20 -18.56
CA LEU A 123 -7.75 2.91 -19.95
C LEU A 123 -7.13 1.52 -20.08
N ILE A 124 -6.24 1.15 -19.14
CA ILE A 124 -5.57 -0.16 -19.11
C ILE A 124 -6.54 -1.26 -18.69
N GLY A 125 -7.42 -0.97 -17.75
CA GLY A 125 -8.40 -1.92 -17.22
C GLY A 125 -9.39 -2.42 -18.27
N LEU A 126 -9.79 -1.58 -19.23
CA LEU A 126 -10.72 -1.96 -20.29
C LEU A 126 -10.28 -3.21 -21.06
N PRO A 127 -9.06 -3.32 -21.60
CA PRO A 127 -8.57 -4.52 -22.22
C PRO A 127 -8.16 -5.61 -21.22
N CYS A 128 -7.49 -5.23 -20.11
CA CYS A 128 -6.91 -6.21 -19.20
C CYS A 128 -7.97 -7.01 -18.43
N LEU A 129 -9.02 -6.37 -17.90
CA LEU A 129 -10.02 -7.04 -17.08
C LEU A 129 -10.93 -8.00 -17.87
N ARG A 130 -10.80 -8.06 -19.18
CA ARG A 130 -11.42 -9.08 -20.02
C ARG A 130 -10.63 -10.40 -20.03
N LEU A 131 -9.36 -10.34 -19.65
CA LEU A 131 -8.50 -11.51 -19.48
C LEU A 131 -8.82 -12.20 -18.15
N ARG A 132 -8.58 -13.52 -18.10
CA ARG A 132 -8.83 -14.34 -16.91
C ARG A 132 -7.53 -14.96 -16.39
N GLY A 133 -7.49 -15.20 -15.08
CA GLY A 133 -6.38 -15.90 -14.43
C GLY A 133 -5.03 -15.23 -14.64
N ASP A 134 -4.01 -16.00 -14.94
CA ASP A 134 -2.61 -15.56 -15.03
C ASP A 134 -2.35 -14.60 -16.20
N TYR A 135 -3.16 -14.65 -17.27
CA TYR A 135 -3.02 -13.73 -18.39
C TYR A 135 -3.27 -12.27 -17.98
N LEU A 136 -4.15 -12.04 -17.02
CA LEU A 136 -4.39 -10.72 -16.46
C LEU A 136 -3.16 -10.20 -15.71
N ALA A 137 -2.50 -11.06 -14.93
CA ALA A 137 -1.28 -10.70 -14.21
C ALA A 137 -0.15 -10.32 -15.17
N ILE A 138 0.06 -11.12 -16.23
CA ILE A 138 1.09 -10.85 -17.26
C ILE A 138 0.78 -9.55 -17.99
N ALA A 139 -0.47 -9.30 -18.37
CA ALA A 139 -0.86 -8.08 -19.06
C ALA A 139 -0.66 -6.83 -18.18
N THR A 140 -1.07 -6.87 -16.91
CA THR A 140 -0.90 -5.74 -15.97
C THR A 140 0.58 -5.49 -15.66
N LEU A 141 1.41 -6.54 -15.59
CA LEU A 141 2.86 -6.43 -15.49
C LEU A 141 3.42 -5.72 -16.72
N GLY A 142 3.07 -6.17 -17.92
CA GLY A 142 3.51 -5.55 -19.18
C GLY A 142 3.16 -4.07 -19.25
N PHE A 143 1.94 -3.68 -18.84
CA PHE A 143 1.54 -2.28 -18.78
C PHE A 143 2.34 -1.47 -17.73
N SER A 144 2.65 -2.07 -16.59
CA SER A 144 3.52 -1.42 -15.59
C SER A 144 4.90 -1.10 -16.16
N GLU A 145 5.49 -2.05 -16.91
CA GLU A 145 6.78 -1.81 -17.58
C GLU A 145 6.67 -0.79 -18.72
N ILE A 146 5.58 -0.78 -19.48
CA ILE A 146 5.32 0.26 -20.49
C ILE A 146 5.27 1.64 -19.82
N ILE A 147 4.55 1.80 -18.71
CA ILE A 147 4.51 3.05 -17.95
C ILE A 147 5.92 3.45 -17.50
N ARG A 148 6.70 2.53 -16.97
CA ARG A 148 8.09 2.78 -16.54
C ARG A 148 8.97 3.23 -17.71
N ILE A 149 8.87 2.56 -18.85
CA ILE A 149 9.62 2.90 -20.06
C ILE A 149 9.19 4.27 -20.60
N LEU A 150 7.91 4.59 -20.62
CA LEU A 150 7.40 5.90 -21.02
C LEU A 150 7.96 7.01 -20.10
N ILE A 151 7.95 6.78 -18.79
CA ILE A 151 8.55 7.70 -17.81
C ILE A 151 10.05 7.86 -18.06
N THR A 152 10.77 6.79 -18.37
CA THR A 152 12.22 6.83 -18.63
C THR A 152 12.57 7.59 -19.91
N ASN A 153 11.69 7.59 -20.92
CA ASN A 153 11.94 8.24 -22.21
C ASN A 153 11.34 9.64 -22.31
N ALA A 154 10.43 10.04 -21.44
CA ALA A 154 9.80 11.36 -21.47
C ALA A 154 10.69 12.43 -20.83
N GLN A 155 11.80 12.82 -21.46
CA GLN A 155 12.78 13.75 -20.90
C GLN A 155 12.15 15.11 -20.57
N SER A 156 11.33 15.64 -21.43
CA SER A 156 10.65 16.95 -21.26
C SER A 156 9.55 16.97 -20.19
N LEU A 157 9.17 15.82 -19.60
CA LEU A 157 8.14 15.74 -18.56
C LEU A 157 8.69 15.15 -17.25
N THR A 158 9.53 14.12 -17.31
CA THR A 158 9.98 13.34 -16.15
C THR A 158 11.47 13.46 -15.88
N ASN A 159 12.19 14.24 -16.69
CA ASN A 159 13.64 14.31 -16.73
C ASN A 159 14.30 12.93 -17.06
N GLY A 160 13.53 12.05 -17.66
CA GLY A 160 13.98 10.77 -18.18
C GLY A 160 14.61 9.84 -17.14
N ALA A 161 15.70 9.19 -17.52
CA ALA A 161 16.42 8.25 -16.64
C ALA A 161 17.04 8.91 -15.40
N GLN A 162 17.33 10.23 -15.44
CA GLN A 162 17.87 10.97 -14.28
C GLN A 162 16.86 11.16 -13.16
N GLY A 163 15.56 11.08 -13.48
CA GLY A 163 14.46 11.26 -12.54
C GLY A 163 14.34 12.68 -12.00
N LEU A 164 13.44 12.85 -11.03
CA LEU A 164 13.17 14.13 -10.39
C LEU A 164 13.86 14.21 -9.04
N LYS A 165 14.59 15.30 -8.82
CA LYS A 165 15.31 15.61 -7.58
C LYS A 165 14.71 16.84 -6.91
N SER A 166 15.10 17.12 -5.67
CA SER A 166 14.66 18.32 -4.94
C SER A 166 13.15 18.41 -4.73
N ILE A 167 12.46 17.27 -4.61
CA ILE A 167 11.04 17.21 -4.26
C ILE A 167 10.90 17.68 -2.80
N PRO A 168 9.97 18.60 -2.50
CA PRO A 168 9.74 19.05 -1.14
C PRO A 168 9.35 17.89 -0.22
N LYS A 169 10.02 17.78 0.93
CA LYS A 169 9.72 16.74 1.94
C LYS A 169 8.56 17.15 2.83
N THR A 170 7.38 17.31 2.20
CA THR A 170 6.14 17.70 2.89
C THR A 170 5.37 16.52 3.47
N ALA A 171 5.76 15.27 3.13
CA ALA A 171 5.16 14.06 3.68
C ALA A 171 5.63 13.84 5.13
N ASP A 172 5.14 14.69 6.05
CA ASP A 172 5.39 14.55 7.48
C ASP A 172 4.61 13.36 8.07
N ILE A 173 4.91 13.00 9.32
CA ILE A 173 4.28 11.88 10.01
C ILE A 173 2.75 12.02 10.03
N TRP A 174 2.25 13.25 10.20
CA TRP A 174 0.83 13.58 10.24
C TRP A 174 0.14 13.36 8.89
N TRP A 175 0.79 13.76 7.80
CA TRP A 175 0.27 13.51 6.44
C TRP A 175 0.24 12.01 6.13
N CYS A 176 1.31 11.28 6.46
CA CYS A 176 1.39 9.84 6.18
C CYS A 176 0.34 9.06 6.96
N TYR A 177 0.22 9.27 8.28
CA TYR A 177 -0.76 8.56 9.12
C TYR A 177 -2.18 9.06 8.93
N GLY A 178 -2.38 10.36 8.68
CA GLY A 178 -3.70 10.91 8.35
C GLY A 178 -4.29 10.25 7.10
N ILE A 179 -3.49 10.14 6.04
CA ILE A 179 -3.93 9.47 4.81
C ILE A 179 -4.06 7.96 5.02
N ALA A 180 -3.15 7.30 5.73
CA ALA A 180 -3.26 5.88 6.05
C ALA A 180 -4.56 5.58 6.82
N LEU A 181 -4.90 6.37 7.83
CA LEU A 181 -6.14 6.23 8.59
C LEU A 181 -7.37 6.43 7.69
N LEU A 182 -7.34 7.47 6.84
CA LEU A 182 -8.43 7.74 5.88
C LEU A 182 -8.64 6.54 4.94
N VAL A 183 -7.55 5.96 4.43
CA VAL A 183 -7.60 4.78 3.54
C VAL A 183 -8.12 3.55 4.29
N ILE A 184 -7.68 3.31 5.53
CA ILE A 184 -8.19 2.20 6.36
C ILE A 184 -9.72 2.33 6.53
N VAL A 185 -10.19 3.51 6.93
CA VAL A 185 -11.62 3.76 7.14
C VAL A 185 -12.39 3.64 5.83
N PHE A 186 -11.88 4.23 4.74
CA PHE A 186 -12.50 4.17 3.42
C PHE A 186 -12.67 2.71 2.93
N ILE A 187 -11.60 1.91 3.00
CA ILE A 187 -11.66 0.50 2.57
C ILE A 187 -12.57 -0.31 3.49
N ALA A 188 -12.54 -0.09 4.81
CA ALA A 188 -13.44 -0.76 5.75
C ALA A 188 -14.91 -0.48 5.43
N LEU A 189 -15.26 0.78 5.14
CA LEU A 189 -16.61 1.16 4.72
C LEU A 189 -16.98 0.58 3.35
N LEU A 190 -16.06 0.61 2.39
CA LEU A 190 -16.27 0.06 1.05
C LEU A 190 -16.56 -1.45 1.13
N ILE A 191 -15.76 -2.21 1.87
CA ILE A 191 -15.89 -3.67 1.99
C ILE A 191 -17.14 -4.08 2.80
N SER A 192 -17.61 -3.23 3.71
CA SER A 192 -18.87 -3.46 4.45
C SER A 192 -20.12 -3.10 3.64
N SER A 193 -19.98 -2.35 2.55
CA SER A 193 -21.07 -1.90 1.68
C SER A 193 -21.62 -3.03 0.78
N SER A 194 -22.67 -2.73 -0.01
CA SER A 194 -23.19 -3.64 -1.04
C SER A 194 -22.15 -3.92 -2.13
N TYR A 195 -21.37 -2.92 -2.50
CA TYR A 195 -20.26 -3.10 -3.46
C TYR A 195 -19.22 -4.08 -2.94
N GLY A 196 -18.81 -3.97 -1.68
CA GLY A 196 -17.84 -4.88 -1.08
C GLY A 196 -18.36 -6.32 -1.00
N ARG A 197 -19.68 -6.52 -0.78
CA ARG A 197 -20.28 -7.86 -0.86
C ARG A 197 -20.24 -8.42 -2.27
N ALA A 198 -20.51 -7.60 -3.30
CA ALA A 198 -20.41 -8.00 -4.68
C ALA A 198 -18.96 -8.37 -5.06
N LEU A 199 -17.95 -7.61 -4.62
CA LEU A 199 -16.53 -7.92 -4.84
C LEU A 199 -16.16 -9.28 -4.23
N LYS A 200 -16.58 -9.56 -3.00
CA LYS A 200 -16.35 -10.85 -2.34
C LYS A 200 -17.05 -11.99 -3.07
N ALA A 201 -18.28 -11.79 -3.57
CA ALA A 201 -18.99 -12.79 -4.37
C ALA A 201 -18.24 -13.12 -5.67
N ILE A 202 -17.70 -12.10 -6.36
CA ILE A 202 -16.87 -12.28 -7.57
C ILE A 202 -15.59 -13.07 -7.24
N ARG A 203 -14.99 -12.83 -6.09
CA ARG A 203 -13.79 -13.55 -5.64
C ARG A 203 -14.04 -15.04 -5.42
N GLU A 204 -15.19 -15.39 -4.83
CA GLU A 204 -15.52 -16.78 -4.53
C GLU A 204 -15.87 -17.56 -5.81
N ASP A 205 -16.75 -17.01 -6.66
CA ASP A 205 -17.11 -17.62 -7.96
C ASP A 205 -17.68 -16.56 -8.92
N GLU A 206 -16.96 -16.30 -10.02
CA GLU A 206 -17.35 -15.32 -11.03
C GLU A 206 -18.65 -15.73 -11.76
N ILE A 207 -18.82 -17.03 -12.06
CA ILE A 207 -19.97 -17.54 -12.82
C ILE A 207 -21.24 -17.44 -11.95
N ALA A 208 -21.14 -17.83 -10.69
CA ALA A 208 -22.25 -17.72 -9.75
C ALA A 208 -22.65 -16.25 -9.53
N ALA A 209 -21.68 -15.35 -9.37
CA ALA A 209 -21.93 -13.93 -9.19
C ALA A 209 -22.64 -13.31 -10.41
N GLU A 210 -22.22 -13.67 -11.62
CA GLU A 210 -22.85 -13.22 -12.87
C GLU A 210 -24.28 -13.74 -12.99
N SER A 211 -24.52 -14.99 -12.61
CA SER A 211 -25.86 -15.62 -12.61
C SER A 211 -26.81 -14.92 -11.65
N MET A 212 -26.31 -14.30 -10.57
CA MET A 212 -27.05 -13.49 -9.62
C MET A 212 -27.22 -12.02 -10.08
N GLY A 213 -26.83 -11.69 -11.32
CA GLY A 213 -27.00 -10.35 -11.90
C GLY A 213 -25.91 -9.35 -11.52
N ILE A 214 -24.78 -9.79 -10.95
CA ILE A 214 -23.65 -8.91 -10.65
C ILE A 214 -22.85 -8.67 -11.94
N SER A 215 -22.70 -7.40 -12.35
CA SER A 215 -21.88 -7.04 -13.50
C SER A 215 -20.39 -7.19 -13.17
N LEU A 216 -19.74 -8.25 -13.66
CA LEU A 216 -18.34 -8.57 -13.36
C LEU A 216 -17.40 -7.42 -13.74
N LEU A 217 -17.46 -6.99 -15.02
CA LEU A 217 -16.56 -5.96 -15.55
C LEU A 217 -16.68 -4.64 -14.77
N GLY A 218 -17.92 -4.21 -14.46
CA GLY A 218 -18.16 -2.95 -13.76
C GLY A 218 -17.58 -2.95 -12.34
N HIS A 219 -17.80 -4.01 -11.58
CA HIS A 219 -17.28 -4.12 -10.21
C HIS A 219 -15.76 -4.32 -10.18
N LYS A 220 -15.20 -5.14 -11.08
CA LYS A 220 -13.75 -5.32 -11.22
C LYS A 220 -13.07 -4.00 -11.60
N MET A 221 -13.63 -3.25 -12.56
CA MET A 221 -13.12 -1.95 -12.99
C MET A 221 -13.12 -0.95 -11.84
N LEU A 222 -14.21 -0.86 -11.08
CA LEU A 222 -14.32 0.05 -9.94
C LEU A 222 -13.25 -0.27 -8.88
N ALA A 223 -13.08 -1.54 -8.51
CA ALA A 223 -12.05 -1.95 -7.57
C ALA A 223 -10.63 -1.64 -8.09
N PHE A 224 -10.39 -1.86 -9.38
CA PHE A 224 -9.11 -1.60 -10.04
C PHE A 224 -8.77 -0.10 -10.08
N MET A 225 -9.74 0.75 -10.43
CA MET A 225 -9.57 2.21 -10.42
C MET A 225 -9.33 2.78 -9.01
N ILE A 226 -10.10 2.32 -8.01
CA ILE A 226 -9.91 2.75 -6.62
C ILE A 226 -8.52 2.33 -6.11
N SER A 227 -8.11 1.10 -6.40
CA SER A 227 -6.79 0.60 -6.04
C SER A 227 -5.69 1.45 -6.69
N ALA A 228 -5.80 1.74 -7.99
CA ALA A 228 -4.84 2.59 -8.69
C ALA A 228 -4.80 4.03 -8.16
N PHE A 229 -5.96 4.60 -7.80
CA PHE A 229 -6.04 5.89 -7.12
C PHE A 229 -5.23 5.89 -5.82
N LEU A 230 -5.46 4.90 -4.96
CA LEU A 230 -4.76 4.77 -3.69
C LEU A 230 -3.27 4.47 -3.88
N ALA A 231 -2.91 3.67 -4.88
CA ALA A 231 -1.52 3.43 -5.26
C ALA A 231 -0.83 4.72 -5.72
N GLY A 232 -1.52 5.56 -6.51
CA GLY A 232 -1.04 6.88 -6.92
C GLY A 232 -0.82 7.82 -5.74
N VAL A 233 -1.76 7.87 -4.79
CA VAL A 233 -1.62 8.63 -3.53
C VAL A 233 -0.43 8.12 -2.73
N GLY A 234 -0.29 6.79 -2.55
CA GLY A 234 0.85 6.16 -1.88
C GLY A 234 2.17 6.48 -2.58
N GLY A 235 2.18 6.50 -3.92
CA GLY A 235 3.33 6.92 -4.72
C GLY A 235 3.73 8.37 -4.50
N GLY A 236 2.75 9.28 -4.45
CA GLY A 236 2.98 10.70 -4.15
C GLY A 236 3.53 10.94 -2.74
N LEU A 237 3.02 10.22 -1.73
CA LEU A 237 3.56 10.22 -0.37
C LEU A 237 5.01 9.74 -0.37
N TYR A 238 5.30 8.65 -1.09
CA TYR A 238 6.63 8.07 -1.19
C TYR A 238 7.63 9.01 -1.87
N ALA A 239 7.22 9.70 -2.95
CA ALA A 239 8.04 10.69 -3.63
C ALA A 239 8.45 11.84 -2.71
N SER A 240 7.49 12.40 -1.98
CA SER A 240 7.72 13.49 -1.02
C SER A 240 8.49 13.03 0.23
N TYR A 241 8.38 11.74 0.60
CA TYR A 241 9.14 11.14 1.69
C TYR A 241 10.64 11.04 1.35
N ILE A 242 10.99 10.52 0.16
CA ILE A 242 12.40 10.34 -0.25
C ILE A 242 13.00 11.67 -0.70
N GLY A 243 12.24 12.51 -1.40
CA GLY A 243 12.71 13.78 -1.96
C GLY A 243 13.45 13.66 -3.30
N THR A 244 13.65 12.45 -3.80
CA THR A 244 14.27 12.15 -5.11
C THR A 244 13.67 10.85 -5.63
N ILE A 245 13.20 10.83 -6.87
CA ILE A 245 12.64 9.63 -7.51
C ILE A 245 13.29 9.42 -8.88
N GLY A 246 13.57 8.17 -9.18
CA GLY A 246 14.00 7.70 -10.50
C GLY A 246 13.09 6.57 -10.99
N PRO A 247 13.11 6.24 -12.29
CA PRO A 247 12.31 5.15 -12.85
C PRO A 247 12.64 3.79 -12.23
N ASP A 248 13.87 3.62 -11.75
CA ASP A 248 14.37 2.37 -11.15
C ASP A 248 13.67 2.01 -9.84
N VAL A 249 13.10 3.00 -9.13
CA VAL A 249 12.36 2.79 -7.89
C VAL A 249 11.03 2.07 -8.13
N PHE A 250 10.48 2.17 -9.35
CA PHE A 250 9.17 1.64 -9.74
C PHE A 250 9.24 0.38 -10.60
N GLN A 251 10.28 -0.42 -10.40
CA GLN A 251 10.42 -1.73 -11.02
C GLN A 251 9.42 -2.72 -10.42
N ILE A 252 9.27 -3.86 -11.08
CA ILE A 252 8.41 -4.97 -10.63
C ILE A 252 8.74 -5.45 -9.21
N SER A 253 9.99 -5.35 -8.79
CA SER A 253 10.43 -5.64 -7.42
C SER A 253 9.61 -4.88 -6.38
N ARG A 254 9.24 -3.62 -6.67
CA ARG A 254 8.39 -2.82 -5.79
C ARG A 254 6.97 -3.38 -5.66
N THR A 255 6.42 -3.92 -6.75
CA THR A 255 5.13 -4.64 -6.70
C THR A 255 5.24 -5.88 -5.81
N TYR A 256 6.32 -6.64 -5.91
CA TYR A 256 6.56 -7.81 -5.07
C TYR A 256 6.70 -7.45 -3.59
N ASP A 257 7.39 -6.35 -3.25
CA ASP A 257 7.48 -5.88 -1.86
C ASP A 257 6.10 -5.61 -1.25
N ILE A 258 5.21 -4.96 -2.02
CA ILE A 258 3.84 -4.66 -1.59
C ILE A 258 3.01 -5.95 -1.52
N LEU A 259 3.12 -6.82 -2.53
CA LEU A 259 2.44 -8.12 -2.56
C LEU A 259 2.78 -8.96 -1.34
N MET A 260 4.05 -8.95 -0.96
CA MET A 260 4.56 -9.65 0.18
C MET A 260 3.88 -9.22 1.49
N ILE A 261 3.68 -7.91 1.67
CA ILE A 261 2.95 -7.38 2.82
C ILE A 261 1.50 -7.91 2.83
N VAL A 262 0.85 -7.93 1.67
CA VAL A 262 -0.54 -8.39 1.55
C VAL A 262 -0.66 -9.89 1.83
N VAL A 263 0.23 -10.70 1.26
CA VAL A 263 0.23 -12.17 1.45
C VAL A 263 0.56 -12.52 2.89
N MET A 264 1.58 -11.89 3.48
CA MET A 264 1.96 -12.11 4.87
C MET A 264 0.84 -11.69 5.84
N GLY A 265 0.17 -10.57 5.56
CA GLY A 265 -0.97 -10.10 6.37
C GLY A 265 -2.18 -11.01 6.29
N GLY A 266 -2.39 -11.62 5.13
CA GLY A 266 -3.57 -12.41 4.76
C GLY A 266 -4.42 -11.67 3.75
N MET A 267 -4.56 -12.25 2.56
CA MET A 267 -5.36 -11.68 1.48
C MET A 267 -6.83 -11.54 1.92
N GLY A 268 -7.39 -10.34 1.80
CA GLY A 268 -8.77 -10.05 2.20
C GLY A 268 -8.94 -9.67 3.68
N SER A 269 -7.83 -9.38 4.41
CA SER A 269 -7.87 -8.83 5.77
C SER A 269 -7.26 -7.44 5.80
N ILE A 270 -8.01 -6.44 6.30
CA ILE A 270 -7.53 -5.06 6.51
C ILE A 270 -6.55 -5.04 7.68
N THR A 271 -6.95 -5.62 8.81
CA THR A 271 -6.12 -5.67 10.02
C THR A 271 -4.82 -6.41 9.79
N GLY A 272 -4.88 -7.53 9.05
CA GLY A 272 -3.71 -8.29 8.64
C GLY A 272 -2.73 -7.48 7.81
N SER A 273 -3.20 -6.77 6.79
CA SER A 273 -2.36 -5.92 5.94
C SER A 273 -1.68 -4.78 6.71
N VAL A 274 -2.40 -4.15 7.65
CA VAL A 274 -1.83 -3.08 8.50
C VAL A 274 -0.71 -3.63 9.38
N VAL A 275 -0.94 -4.73 10.08
CA VAL A 275 0.08 -5.35 10.96
C VAL A 275 1.27 -5.85 10.15
N ALA A 276 1.03 -6.49 9.01
CA ALA A 276 2.10 -6.96 8.12
C ALA A 276 2.92 -5.82 7.54
N ALA A 277 2.30 -4.67 7.22
CA ALA A 277 3.04 -3.49 6.76
C ALA A 277 4.06 -3.02 7.81
N PHE A 278 3.70 -3.01 9.09
CA PHE A 278 4.66 -2.73 10.17
C PHE A 278 5.74 -3.80 10.26
N LEU A 279 5.37 -5.07 10.33
CA LEU A 279 6.31 -6.18 10.50
C LEU A 279 7.31 -6.26 9.35
N VAL A 280 6.83 -6.18 8.11
CA VAL A 280 7.68 -6.25 6.91
C VAL A 280 8.59 -5.04 6.83
N THR A 281 8.06 -3.83 7.02
CA THR A 281 8.87 -2.61 6.90
C THR A 281 9.93 -2.52 7.98
N ILE A 282 9.58 -2.79 9.23
CA ILE A 282 10.54 -2.81 10.34
C ILE A 282 11.54 -3.95 10.15
N GLY A 283 11.07 -5.13 9.74
CA GLY A 283 11.92 -6.29 9.49
C GLY A 283 12.96 -6.04 8.40
N GLN A 284 12.56 -5.45 7.26
CA GLN A 284 13.48 -5.09 6.18
C GLN A 284 14.53 -4.05 6.62
N GLU A 285 14.12 -3.06 7.41
CA GLU A 285 15.06 -2.06 7.93
C GLU A 285 15.98 -2.65 9.00
N TRP A 286 15.50 -3.56 9.84
CA TRP A 286 16.32 -4.23 10.86
C TRP A 286 17.35 -5.16 10.22
N LEU A 287 16.94 -5.90 9.18
CA LEU A 287 17.84 -6.74 8.40
C LEU A 287 18.87 -5.96 7.57
N ARG A 288 18.72 -4.64 7.46
CA ARG A 288 19.71 -3.78 6.80
C ARG A 288 21.10 -3.85 7.43
N VAL A 289 21.18 -4.22 8.70
CA VAL A 289 22.46 -4.47 9.40
C VAL A 289 23.25 -5.59 8.71
N LEU A 290 22.59 -6.55 8.06
CA LEU A 290 23.23 -7.65 7.33
C LEU A 290 23.92 -7.22 6.04
N ASP A 291 23.56 -6.07 5.48
CA ASP A 291 24.23 -5.52 4.30
C ASP A 291 25.58 -4.86 4.65
N GLY A 292 25.81 -4.60 5.94
CA GLY A 292 27.05 -4.01 6.46
C GLY A 292 28.08 -5.03 6.95
N PRO A 293 29.24 -4.55 7.39
CA PRO A 293 30.26 -5.40 8.00
C PRO A 293 29.74 -5.98 9.33
N LEU A 294 29.83 -7.29 9.48
CA LEU A 294 29.46 -8.01 10.69
C LEU A 294 30.71 -8.53 11.39
N PRO A 295 31.29 -7.79 12.34
CA PRO A 295 32.56 -8.16 12.99
C PRO A 295 32.46 -9.43 13.85
N PHE A 296 31.22 -9.92 14.12
CA PHE A 296 31.01 -11.14 14.91
C PHE A 296 31.16 -12.43 14.11
N LEU A 297 31.15 -12.37 12.77
CA LEU A 297 31.30 -13.53 11.89
C LEU A 297 32.64 -13.45 11.16
N SER A 298 33.61 -14.26 11.58
CA SER A 298 34.95 -14.27 10.98
C SER A 298 35.01 -14.69 9.50
N PHE A 299 33.94 -15.28 8.96
CA PHE A 299 33.80 -15.63 7.54
C PHE A 299 33.03 -14.55 6.73
N TRP A 300 32.57 -13.44 7.38
CA TRP A 300 31.84 -12.39 6.70
C TRP A 300 32.81 -11.39 6.07
N PRO A 301 32.61 -10.97 4.79
CA PRO A 301 33.48 -9.99 4.16
C PRO A 301 33.52 -8.66 4.92
N GLU A 302 34.69 -8.06 5.04
CA GLU A 302 34.87 -6.77 5.73
C GLU A 302 34.05 -5.63 5.14
N ASN A 303 33.71 -5.74 3.85
CA ASN A 303 32.87 -4.74 3.15
C ASN A 303 31.36 -5.04 3.21
N GLY A 304 30.94 -6.12 3.93
CA GLY A 304 29.57 -6.59 3.90
C GLY A 304 29.18 -7.23 2.56
N VAL A 305 27.97 -7.78 2.47
CA VAL A 305 27.40 -8.35 1.24
C VAL A 305 26.14 -7.57 0.89
N SER A 306 26.25 -6.68 -0.10
CA SER A 306 25.10 -5.88 -0.51
C SER A 306 23.98 -6.79 -1.06
N GLY A 307 22.75 -6.59 -0.59
CA GLY A 307 21.58 -7.40 -0.96
C GLY A 307 21.35 -8.62 -0.08
N MET A 308 22.22 -8.93 0.90
CA MET A 308 22.05 -10.07 1.80
C MET A 308 20.75 -10.01 2.60
N ARG A 309 20.31 -8.81 2.98
CA ARG A 309 19.00 -8.59 3.63
C ARG A 309 17.84 -9.14 2.79
N MET A 310 17.89 -8.99 1.44
CA MET A 310 16.83 -9.48 0.57
C MET A 310 16.79 -11.01 0.53
N VAL A 311 17.97 -11.65 0.53
CA VAL A 311 18.07 -13.12 0.56
C VAL A 311 17.51 -13.67 1.87
N VAL A 312 17.96 -13.15 3.00
CA VAL A 312 17.49 -13.57 4.31
C VAL A 312 16.01 -13.32 4.47
N PHE A 313 15.55 -12.16 4.03
CA PHE A 313 14.15 -11.80 4.08
C PHE A 313 13.26 -12.70 3.19
N SER A 314 13.74 -13.06 1.99
CA SER A 314 13.04 -13.98 1.09
C SER A 314 12.93 -15.39 1.69
N VAL A 315 14.00 -15.88 2.34
CA VAL A 315 13.98 -17.18 3.03
C VAL A 315 13.00 -17.15 4.22
N LEU A 316 13.05 -16.09 5.03
CA LEU A 316 12.13 -15.92 6.16
C LEU A 316 10.69 -15.89 5.68
N LEU A 317 10.42 -15.20 4.57
CA LEU A 317 9.12 -15.11 3.96
C LEU A 317 8.65 -16.46 3.43
N LEU A 318 9.53 -17.22 2.76
CA LEU A 318 9.22 -18.58 2.31
C LEU A 318 8.78 -19.44 3.49
N ILE A 319 9.50 -19.37 4.62
CA ILE A 319 9.16 -20.08 5.85
C ILE A 319 7.78 -19.64 6.36
N VAL A 320 7.51 -18.32 6.42
CA VAL A 320 6.21 -17.81 6.87
C VAL A 320 5.07 -18.29 5.97
N ILE A 321 5.23 -18.27 4.65
CA ILE A 321 4.19 -18.73 3.71
C ILE A 321 3.96 -20.24 3.85
N LEU A 322 5.00 -21.04 4.05
CA LEU A 322 4.88 -22.49 4.23
C LEU A 322 4.14 -22.86 5.52
N PHE A 323 4.42 -22.17 6.62
CA PHE A 323 3.79 -22.45 7.92
C PHE A 323 2.44 -21.75 8.09
N PHE A 324 2.25 -20.56 7.50
CA PHE A 324 1.03 -19.75 7.61
C PHE A 324 0.38 -19.58 6.23
N ARG A 325 -0.15 -20.66 5.67
CA ARG A 325 -0.79 -20.68 4.33
C ARG A 325 -1.83 -19.57 4.10
N ASN A 326 -2.54 -19.15 5.14
CA ASN A 326 -3.58 -18.12 5.07
C ASN A 326 -3.08 -16.75 5.52
N GLY A 327 -1.78 -16.53 5.66
CA GLY A 327 -1.19 -15.34 6.27
C GLY A 327 -1.37 -15.30 7.79
N LEU A 328 -0.86 -14.24 8.44
CA LEU A 328 -0.87 -14.12 9.91
C LEU A 328 -2.28 -14.05 10.51
N PHE A 329 -3.22 -13.42 9.80
CA PHE A 329 -4.61 -13.22 10.26
C PHE A 329 -5.65 -14.02 9.45
N GLY A 330 -5.25 -14.63 8.34
CA GLY A 330 -6.15 -15.34 7.43
C GLY A 330 -7.22 -14.39 6.88
N HIS A 331 -8.46 -14.88 6.78
CA HIS A 331 -9.63 -14.08 6.37
C HIS A 331 -10.37 -13.43 7.56
N ARG A 332 -9.80 -13.53 8.79
CA ARG A 332 -10.46 -13.04 10.01
C ARG A 332 -10.06 -11.59 10.27
N GLU A 333 -11.06 -10.72 10.33
CA GLU A 333 -10.89 -9.37 10.83
C GLU A 333 -10.87 -9.36 12.37
N VAL A 334 -10.00 -8.55 12.95
CA VAL A 334 -9.97 -8.36 14.40
C VAL A 334 -11.15 -7.46 14.77
N THR A 335 -12.22 -8.07 15.28
CA THR A 335 -13.38 -7.34 15.80
C THR A 335 -13.27 -7.18 17.32
N TRP A 336 -13.80 -6.08 17.85
CA TRP A 336 -13.82 -5.82 19.29
C TRP A 336 -14.50 -6.94 20.10
N SER A 337 -15.47 -7.63 19.50
CA SER A 337 -16.13 -8.79 20.09
C SER A 337 -15.17 -9.99 20.22
N SER A 338 -14.27 -10.21 19.25
CA SER A 338 -13.31 -11.30 19.30
C SER A 338 -12.16 -11.03 20.30
N ILE A 339 -11.80 -9.76 20.49
CA ILE A 339 -10.82 -9.35 21.52
C ILE A 339 -11.46 -9.52 22.91
N GLY A 340 -12.69 -9.07 23.09
CA GLY A 340 -13.42 -9.17 24.34
C GLY A 340 -13.62 -10.63 24.78
N SER A 341 -13.97 -11.53 23.86
CA SER A 341 -14.13 -12.96 24.14
C SER A 341 -12.81 -13.65 24.49
N ARG A 342 -11.70 -13.26 23.86
CA ARG A 342 -10.36 -13.79 24.20
C ARG A 342 -9.86 -13.28 25.55
N LEU A 343 -10.08 -12.02 25.87
CA LEU A 343 -9.74 -11.45 27.19
C LEU A 343 -10.59 -12.07 28.31
N SER A 344 -11.87 -12.31 28.09
CA SER A 344 -12.74 -12.99 29.06
C SER A 344 -12.35 -14.46 29.25
N ALA A 345 -11.90 -15.12 28.19
CA ALA A 345 -11.37 -16.49 28.28
C ALA A 345 -10.05 -16.57 29.06
N LEU A 346 -9.16 -15.57 28.91
CA LEU A 346 -7.91 -15.44 29.67
C LEU A 346 -8.15 -15.06 31.13
N ALA A 347 -9.24 -14.29 31.41
CA ALA A 347 -9.67 -13.93 32.76
C ALA A 347 -10.45 -15.03 33.51
N GLY A 348 -10.50 -16.27 32.97
CA GLY A 348 -11.12 -17.40 33.63
C GLY A 348 -12.65 -17.42 33.63
N HIS A 349 -13.31 -16.46 32.99
CA HIS A 349 -14.75 -16.48 32.78
C HIS A 349 -15.07 -17.25 31.49
N ARG A 350 -15.44 -18.54 31.62
CA ARG A 350 -15.99 -19.31 30.50
C ARG A 350 -17.30 -18.64 30.04
N PRO A 351 -17.42 -18.16 28.79
CA PRO A 351 -18.72 -17.74 28.27
C PRO A 351 -19.65 -18.95 28.29
N ALA A 352 -20.88 -18.77 28.81
CA ALA A 352 -21.92 -19.75 28.73
C ALA A 352 -22.08 -20.20 27.28
N LYS A 353 -22.00 -21.51 27.03
CA LYS A 353 -22.32 -22.12 25.74
C LYS A 353 -23.75 -21.72 25.41
N GLU A 354 -23.96 -20.87 24.38
CA GLU A 354 -25.23 -20.80 23.70
C GLU A 354 -25.53 -22.20 23.14
N VAL A 355 -26.46 -22.86 23.77
CA VAL A 355 -27.07 -24.09 23.27
C VAL A 355 -27.74 -23.69 21.94
N ARG A 356 -27.19 -24.17 20.83
CA ARG A 356 -27.88 -24.20 19.55
C ARG A 356 -28.98 -25.24 19.71
N GLU A 357 -30.21 -24.81 20.00
CA GLU A 357 -31.38 -25.59 19.73
C GLU A 357 -31.53 -25.68 18.21
N HIS A 358 -31.37 -26.91 17.72
CA HIS A 358 -31.81 -27.36 16.42
C HIS A 358 -33.34 -27.53 16.51
N GLU A 359 -34.09 -26.76 15.77
CA GLU A 359 -35.33 -27.20 15.11
C GLU A 359 -35.38 -26.59 13.71
#